data_aa84523ffa84076b15699a2a4ab3b02a
#
_entry.id   aa84523ffa84076b15699a2a4ab3b02a
#
_cell.length_a   1.000
_cell.length_b   1.000
_cell.length_c   1.000
_cell.angle_alpha   90.00
_cell.angle_beta   90.00
_cell.angle_gamma   90.00
#
_symmetry.space_group_name_H-M   'P 1'
#
loop_
_entity.id
_entity.type
_entity.pdbx_description
1 polymer ?
#
loop_
_entity_poly.entity_id
_entity_poly.type
_entity_poly.pdbx_seq_one_letter_code
_entity_poly.pdbx_strand_id
1 'polypeptide(L)'
;MKSHYILSVDSFVNAFSMLEASKEILFNYTMSGNAEADIDILSEGDQLLVYRRNPIGSVNVMLEVTGNKKFKKIIEVSAGASLVGFQLDGNPEDVNLVKIDEHTFNMVLKRMISLEIGEESKTEEKDYEPRITGGENIMLYGVPGVGKSHTIKQNYCDDASRMERVVFHPDYTYSDFVGQILPKVIEGQLKYVFTPGPFTKLLKKAWDNPGKEYYLVVEEINRGNAPAIFGEIFQLLDRKEAGAHKYSESEYGESEYGITNFEVAAEVFGDEDREIRIPSNMWILATMNTADQNVFTLDTAFQRRWNMQHIRNDVMKAGHSFSKIEGSAIEWGAFATVINDMVVDASVDLAGSEDKRLGAYFVRLNELCVKKFPEKVLKYLWDDAFKMDKEAVFDEKFKSLEMVIETYEQSESDKLQAVLKMEVYKKMLDTMMAKKSEE
;
A
#
# COMPACT_ATOMS: atom_id res chain seq x y z
N MET A 1 -37.12 -9.91 -4.58
CA MET A 1 -36.01 -8.92 -4.60
C MET A 1 -36.15 -8.14 -5.88
N LYS A 2 -36.09 -6.81 -5.85
CA LYS A 2 -36.07 -6.00 -7.05
C LYS A 2 -34.70 -6.11 -7.71
N SER A 3 -34.67 -6.39 -9.01
CA SER A 3 -33.42 -6.36 -9.77
C SER A 3 -33.33 -5.06 -10.57
N HIS A 4 -32.09 -4.66 -10.91
CA HIS A 4 -31.80 -3.41 -11.59
C HIS A 4 -31.09 -3.70 -12.90
N TYR A 5 -31.48 -2.98 -13.96
CA TYR A 5 -30.96 -3.21 -15.31
C TYR A 5 -30.73 -1.89 -16.04
N ILE A 6 -29.83 -1.91 -17.03
CA ILE A 6 -29.73 -0.89 -18.07
C ILE A 6 -30.30 -1.51 -19.36
N LEU A 7 -31.32 -0.89 -19.90
CA LEU A 7 -31.92 -1.23 -21.18
C LEU A 7 -31.38 -0.28 -22.27
N SER A 8 -30.65 -0.81 -23.22
CA SER A 8 -30.07 -0.04 -24.31
C SER A 8 -31.02 0.00 -25.54
N VAL A 9 -31.23 1.17 -26.12
CA VAL A 9 -32.09 1.40 -27.27
C VAL A 9 -31.43 2.27 -28.32
N ASP A 10 -31.60 1.94 -29.60
CA ASP A 10 -30.93 2.61 -30.72
C ASP A 10 -31.56 3.96 -31.11
N SER A 11 -32.87 4.12 -30.99
CA SER A 11 -33.53 5.40 -31.20
C SER A 11 -34.87 5.48 -30.49
N PHE A 12 -35.18 6.66 -29.96
CA PHE A 12 -36.44 6.96 -29.30
C PHE A 12 -37.41 7.74 -30.18
N VAL A 13 -37.31 7.63 -31.48
CA VAL A 13 -38.15 8.41 -32.39
C VAL A 13 -39.60 7.93 -32.26
N ASN A 14 -40.41 8.55 -31.45
CA ASN A 14 -41.85 8.47 -31.31
C ASN A 14 -42.49 7.57 -30.25
N ALA A 15 -41.80 6.76 -29.49
CA ALA A 15 -42.47 5.96 -28.45
C ALA A 15 -42.92 6.79 -27.24
N PHE A 16 -42.16 7.84 -26.87
CA PHE A 16 -42.45 8.67 -25.70
C PHE A 16 -43.34 9.87 -25.95
N SER A 17 -43.38 10.45 -27.17
CA SER A 17 -44.24 11.57 -27.48
C SER A 17 -45.74 11.20 -27.61
N MET A 18 -46.07 9.92 -27.76
CA MET A 18 -47.45 9.44 -27.76
C MET A 18 -48.00 9.12 -26.36
N LEU A 19 -47.22 9.25 -25.32
CA LEU A 19 -47.49 8.71 -23.99
C LEU A 19 -47.79 9.77 -22.89
N GLU A 20 -48.03 11.01 -23.26
CA GLU A 20 -48.50 12.03 -22.28
C GLU A 20 -49.86 11.69 -21.66
N ALA A 21 -50.60 10.72 -22.21
CA ALA A 21 -51.97 10.39 -21.77
C ALA A 21 -52.09 9.09 -20.95
N SER A 22 -51.12 8.18 -20.93
CA SER A 22 -51.23 6.93 -20.17
C SER A 22 -50.03 6.69 -19.27
N LYS A 23 -50.29 6.35 -17.99
CA LYS A 23 -49.26 6.04 -16.99
C LYS A 23 -48.53 4.70 -17.26
N GLU A 24 -48.93 3.94 -18.27
CA GLU A 24 -48.35 2.65 -18.63
C GLU A 24 -47.80 2.70 -20.07
N ILE A 25 -46.57 2.26 -20.24
CA ILE A 25 -45.89 2.17 -21.55
C ILE A 25 -45.97 0.73 -22.02
N LEU A 26 -46.59 0.48 -23.18
CA LEU A 26 -46.44 -0.77 -23.90
C LEU A 26 -45.24 -0.61 -24.85
N PHE A 27 -44.19 -1.40 -24.63
CA PHE A 27 -43.09 -1.48 -25.59
C PHE A 27 -43.51 -2.30 -26.80
N ASN A 28 -44.09 -1.65 -27.81
CA ASN A 28 -44.21 -2.21 -29.20
C ASN A 28 -42.97 -1.79 -29.98
N TYR A 29 -41.82 -2.36 -29.62
CA TYR A 29 -40.57 -2.06 -30.32
C TYR A 29 -40.14 -3.26 -31.14
N THR A 30 -39.99 -3.10 -32.44
CA THR A 30 -39.21 -3.97 -33.31
C THR A 30 -37.73 -3.69 -33.02
N MET A 31 -37.19 -4.40 -32.06
CA MET A 31 -35.73 -4.40 -31.80
C MET A 31 -35.08 -5.30 -32.87
N SER A 32 -34.03 -4.81 -33.50
CA SER A 32 -33.20 -5.62 -34.41
C SER A 32 -32.41 -6.65 -33.59
N GLY A 33 -32.66 -7.93 -33.75
CA GLY A 33 -31.97 -9.03 -33.12
C GLY A 33 -32.71 -9.67 -31.93
N ASN A 34 -32.02 -10.51 -31.14
CA ASN A 34 -32.55 -11.33 -30.04
C ASN A 34 -33.11 -10.54 -28.81
N ALA A 35 -33.40 -9.27 -28.95
CA ALA A 35 -33.79 -8.37 -27.87
C ALA A 35 -35.15 -8.69 -27.23
N GLU A 36 -36.05 -9.39 -27.94
CA GLU A 36 -37.32 -9.86 -27.33
C GLU A 36 -37.09 -10.90 -26.23
N ALA A 37 -36.04 -11.73 -26.35
CA ALA A 37 -35.69 -12.74 -25.36
C ALA A 37 -35.09 -12.11 -24.08
N ASP A 38 -34.40 -10.98 -24.20
CA ASP A 38 -33.77 -10.32 -23.08
C ASP A 38 -34.80 -9.65 -22.14
N ILE A 39 -35.93 -9.18 -22.69
CA ILE A 39 -37.00 -8.55 -21.88
C ILE A 39 -37.87 -9.60 -21.16
N ASP A 40 -37.93 -10.81 -21.65
CA ASP A 40 -38.71 -11.89 -21.03
C ASP A 40 -38.15 -12.38 -19.68
N ILE A 41 -36.94 -12.02 -19.36
CA ILE A 41 -36.33 -12.31 -18.03
C ILE A 41 -36.76 -11.36 -16.93
N LEU A 42 -37.37 -10.21 -17.27
CA LEU A 42 -37.77 -9.19 -16.33
C LEU A 42 -39.00 -9.58 -15.51
N SER A 43 -39.00 -9.29 -14.24
CA SER A 43 -40.07 -9.55 -13.29
C SER A 43 -40.76 -8.26 -12.84
N GLU A 44 -42.04 -8.39 -12.42
CA GLU A 44 -42.77 -7.23 -11.87
C GLU A 44 -42.05 -6.64 -10.65
N GLY A 45 -41.83 -5.33 -10.70
CA GLY A 45 -41.10 -4.56 -9.71
C GLY A 45 -39.62 -4.32 -10.02
N ASP A 46 -39.07 -4.96 -11.08
CA ASP A 46 -37.73 -4.65 -11.57
C ASP A 46 -37.62 -3.20 -12.06
N GLN A 47 -36.47 -2.62 -11.94
CA GLN A 47 -36.20 -1.23 -12.32
C GLN A 47 -35.18 -1.15 -13.45
N LEU A 48 -35.43 -0.29 -14.42
CA LEU A 48 -34.59 -0.13 -15.60
C LEU A 48 -34.18 1.32 -15.79
N LEU A 49 -32.90 1.52 -16.10
CA LEU A 49 -32.39 2.76 -16.65
C LEU A 49 -32.30 2.62 -18.18
N VAL A 50 -32.86 3.54 -18.92
CA VAL A 50 -32.87 3.47 -20.38
C VAL A 50 -31.71 4.26 -20.96
N TYR A 51 -30.78 3.55 -21.60
CA TYR A 51 -29.61 4.11 -22.28
C TYR A 51 -29.87 4.27 -23.78
N ARG A 52 -29.65 5.47 -24.30
CA ARG A 52 -29.72 5.77 -25.73
C ARG A 52 -28.35 5.66 -26.37
N ARG A 53 -28.16 4.73 -27.29
CA ARG A 53 -26.89 4.53 -28.00
C ARG A 53 -26.53 5.70 -28.91
N ASN A 54 -27.44 6.18 -29.74
CA ASN A 54 -27.15 7.23 -30.73
C ASN A 54 -28.33 8.23 -30.85
N PRO A 55 -28.12 9.55 -30.97
CA PRO A 55 -26.84 10.30 -31.01
C PRO A 55 -26.31 10.72 -29.65
N ILE A 56 -26.89 10.29 -28.54
CA ILE A 56 -26.75 10.95 -27.23
C ILE A 56 -25.79 10.17 -26.27
N GLY A 57 -25.72 8.83 -26.34
CA GLY A 57 -24.86 8.04 -25.46
C GLY A 57 -25.12 8.27 -23.95
N SER A 58 -26.39 8.36 -23.53
CA SER A 58 -26.75 8.73 -22.16
C SER A 58 -28.03 8.08 -21.66
N VAL A 59 -28.18 7.99 -20.33
CA VAL A 59 -29.37 7.53 -19.62
C VAL A 59 -30.22 8.73 -19.22
N ASN A 60 -31.48 8.75 -19.64
CA ASN A 60 -32.37 9.86 -19.28
C ASN A 60 -33.79 9.42 -18.83
N VAL A 61 -34.05 8.14 -18.74
CA VAL A 61 -35.36 7.62 -18.32
C VAL A 61 -35.17 6.47 -17.34
N MET A 62 -35.99 6.44 -16.31
CA MET A 62 -36.15 5.34 -15.37
C MET A 62 -37.54 4.73 -15.51
N LEU A 63 -37.61 3.42 -15.65
CA LEU A 63 -38.84 2.63 -15.77
C LEU A 63 -38.93 1.61 -14.63
N GLU A 64 -40.16 1.25 -14.26
CA GLU A 64 -40.46 0.12 -13.38
C GLU A 64 -41.34 -0.87 -14.13
N VAL A 65 -41.06 -2.17 -14.02
CA VAL A 65 -41.85 -3.25 -14.64
C VAL A 65 -43.14 -3.43 -13.84
N THR A 66 -44.29 -3.30 -14.53
CA THR A 66 -45.65 -3.43 -13.90
C THR A 66 -46.38 -4.70 -14.32
N GLY A 67 -45.76 -5.49 -15.16
CA GLY A 67 -46.31 -6.77 -15.65
C GLY A 67 -45.59 -7.23 -16.90
N ASN A 68 -46.09 -8.28 -17.54
CA ASN A 68 -45.46 -8.85 -18.74
C ASN A 68 -45.37 -7.83 -19.88
N LYS A 69 -44.16 -7.37 -20.18
CA LYS A 69 -43.84 -6.33 -21.19
C LYS A 69 -44.52 -4.97 -20.95
N LYS A 70 -44.95 -4.69 -19.71
CA LYS A 70 -45.53 -3.40 -19.33
C LYS A 70 -44.59 -2.66 -18.38
N PHE A 71 -44.41 -1.38 -18.63
CA PHE A 71 -43.51 -0.52 -17.92
C PHE A 71 -44.18 0.78 -17.48
N LYS A 72 -43.88 1.25 -16.32
CA LYS A 72 -44.28 2.55 -15.80
C LYS A 72 -43.08 3.49 -15.80
N LYS A 73 -43.22 4.61 -16.47
CA LYS A 73 -42.20 5.68 -16.39
C LYS A 73 -42.21 6.30 -15.01
N ILE A 74 -41.06 6.29 -14.34
CA ILE A 74 -40.88 6.86 -13.01
C ILE A 74 -40.27 8.26 -13.10
N ILE A 75 -39.16 8.38 -13.86
CA ILE A 75 -38.42 9.64 -14.03
C ILE A 75 -38.01 9.76 -15.50
N GLU A 76 -38.06 10.99 -16.00
CA GLU A 76 -37.43 11.39 -17.26
C GLU A 76 -36.77 12.73 -17.07
N VAL A 77 -35.54 12.87 -17.52
CA VAL A 77 -34.75 14.09 -17.45
C VAL A 77 -34.39 14.60 -18.85
N SER A 78 -34.35 15.93 -19.01
CA SER A 78 -34.03 16.57 -20.27
C SER A 78 -32.56 16.41 -20.66
N ALA A 79 -31.65 16.44 -19.70
CA ALA A 79 -30.22 16.20 -19.86
C ALA A 79 -29.88 14.78 -19.43
N GLY A 80 -29.49 13.92 -20.35
CA GLY A 80 -29.18 12.52 -20.05
C GLY A 80 -27.86 12.36 -19.28
N ALA A 81 -27.82 11.44 -18.32
CA ALA A 81 -26.62 11.10 -17.57
C ALA A 81 -25.71 10.15 -18.38
N SER A 82 -24.43 10.50 -18.50
CA SER A 82 -23.43 9.62 -19.11
C SER A 82 -23.14 8.41 -18.22
N LEU A 83 -22.96 7.23 -18.85
CA LEU A 83 -22.51 6.01 -18.17
C LEU A 83 -20.98 5.89 -18.08
N VAL A 84 -20.24 6.85 -18.60
CA VAL A 84 -18.79 6.89 -18.48
C VAL A 84 -18.42 6.92 -17.00
N GLY A 85 -17.59 5.96 -16.59
CA GLY A 85 -17.13 5.82 -15.22
C GLY A 85 -17.87 4.79 -14.38
N PHE A 86 -18.90 4.12 -14.92
CA PHE A 86 -19.54 3.01 -14.22
C PHE A 86 -18.97 1.67 -14.71
N GLN A 87 -18.70 0.77 -13.78
CA GLN A 87 -18.29 -0.60 -14.10
C GLN A 87 -19.56 -1.43 -14.36
N LEU A 88 -19.71 -1.93 -15.56
CA LEU A 88 -20.89 -2.67 -16.01
C LEU A 88 -20.45 -4.07 -16.47
N ASP A 89 -21.26 -5.10 -16.17
CA ASP A 89 -21.02 -6.48 -16.63
C ASP A 89 -21.24 -6.69 -18.13
N GLY A 90 -21.33 -5.62 -18.89
CA GLY A 90 -21.46 -5.58 -20.36
C GLY A 90 -21.45 -4.15 -20.84
N ASN A 91 -20.94 -3.94 -22.06
CA ASN A 91 -20.97 -2.62 -22.69
C ASN A 91 -22.37 -2.32 -23.20
N PRO A 92 -23.06 -1.26 -22.74
CA PRO A 92 -24.41 -0.90 -23.23
C PRO A 92 -24.47 -0.58 -24.75
N GLU A 93 -23.34 -0.31 -25.39
CA GLU A 93 -23.25 -0.14 -26.83
C GLU A 93 -23.44 -1.47 -27.61
N ASP A 94 -23.03 -2.60 -26.98
CA ASP A 94 -22.99 -3.91 -27.61
C ASP A 94 -24.14 -4.84 -27.18
N VAL A 95 -24.73 -4.60 -25.99
CA VAL A 95 -25.73 -5.47 -25.36
C VAL A 95 -27.03 -4.69 -25.08
N ASN A 96 -28.17 -5.31 -25.29
CA ASN A 96 -29.47 -4.64 -25.14
C ASN A 96 -29.94 -4.54 -23.68
N LEU A 97 -29.55 -5.48 -22.84
CA LEU A 97 -29.93 -5.48 -21.43
C LEU A 97 -28.74 -5.89 -20.58
N VAL A 98 -28.33 -5.02 -19.66
CA VAL A 98 -27.25 -5.25 -18.72
C VAL A 98 -27.81 -5.23 -17.31
N LYS A 99 -27.59 -6.30 -16.54
CA LYS A 99 -27.92 -6.32 -15.11
C LYS A 99 -26.87 -5.50 -14.35
N ILE A 100 -27.35 -4.66 -13.43
CA ILE A 100 -26.47 -3.82 -12.58
C ILE A 100 -26.85 -3.99 -11.12
N ASP A 101 -25.90 -3.72 -10.24
CA ASP A 101 -26.16 -3.68 -8.80
C ASP A 101 -26.94 -2.42 -8.38
N GLU A 102 -27.57 -2.48 -7.22
CA GLU A 102 -28.40 -1.39 -6.70
C GLU A 102 -27.58 -0.12 -6.45
N HIS A 103 -26.32 -0.24 -6.09
CA HIS A 103 -25.44 0.90 -5.86
C HIS A 103 -25.19 1.67 -7.16
N THR A 104 -24.78 0.96 -8.22
CA THR A 104 -24.59 1.52 -9.58
C THR A 104 -25.87 2.17 -10.10
N PHE A 105 -27.02 1.48 -9.92
CA PHE A 105 -28.32 2.04 -10.28
C PHE A 105 -28.61 3.37 -9.58
N ASN A 106 -28.44 3.42 -8.26
CA ASN A 106 -28.70 4.61 -7.47
C ASN A 106 -27.74 5.77 -7.81
N MET A 107 -26.48 5.45 -8.17
CA MET A 107 -25.52 6.48 -8.59
C MET A 107 -25.90 7.11 -9.93
N VAL A 108 -26.29 6.30 -10.93
CA VAL A 108 -26.76 6.80 -12.22
C VAL A 108 -28.04 7.63 -12.03
N LEU A 109 -28.96 7.15 -11.21
CA LEU A 109 -30.20 7.87 -10.89
C LEU A 109 -29.96 9.21 -10.22
N LYS A 110 -29.06 9.28 -9.22
CA LYS A 110 -28.65 10.54 -8.61
C LYS A 110 -28.07 11.51 -9.63
N ARG A 111 -27.23 11.03 -10.53
CA ARG A 111 -26.63 11.84 -11.59
C ARG A 111 -27.68 12.41 -12.53
N MET A 112 -28.68 11.60 -12.90
CA MET A 112 -29.83 12.06 -13.70
C MET A 112 -30.62 13.18 -13.01
N ILE A 113 -30.94 12.99 -11.74
CA ILE A 113 -31.73 13.97 -10.95
C ILE A 113 -30.96 15.28 -10.75
N SER A 114 -29.66 15.22 -10.44
CA SER A 114 -28.82 16.42 -10.26
C SER A 114 -28.74 17.28 -11.51
N LEU A 115 -28.71 16.66 -12.70
CA LEU A 115 -28.70 17.36 -13.99
C LEU A 115 -30.03 18.09 -14.27
N GLU A 116 -31.15 17.54 -13.82
CA GLU A 116 -32.47 18.15 -14.05
C GLU A 116 -32.76 19.33 -13.10
N ILE A 117 -32.32 19.25 -11.83
CA ILE A 117 -32.58 20.26 -10.81
C ILE A 117 -31.73 21.52 -11.03
N GLY A 118 -30.72 21.47 -11.92
CA GLY A 118 -29.81 22.59 -12.14
C GLY A 118 -28.98 22.94 -10.88
N GLU A 119 -29.04 22.07 -9.88
CA GLU A 119 -27.99 22.05 -8.86
C GLU A 119 -26.72 21.62 -9.60
N GLU A 120 -25.92 22.61 -9.97
CA GLU A 120 -24.50 22.38 -10.02
C GLU A 120 -24.14 21.80 -8.65
N SER A 121 -24.39 20.50 -8.47
CA SER A 121 -23.59 19.80 -7.52
C SER A 121 -22.18 20.11 -7.97
N LYS A 122 -21.40 20.81 -7.15
CA LYS A 122 -19.97 20.74 -7.13
C LYS A 122 -19.58 19.30 -6.71
N THR A 123 -20.16 18.30 -7.31
CA THR A 123 -19.42 17.13 -7.76
C THR A 123 -18.54 17.74 -8.85
N GLU A 124 -17.32 18.16 -8.45
CA GLU A 124 -16.22 18.20 -9.37
C GLU A 124 -16.52 17.06 -10.36
N GLU A 125 -16.63 17.38 -11.67
CA GLU A 125 -16.29 16.43 -12.70
C GLU A 125 -14.90 15.95 -12.24
N LYS A 126 -14.87 14.91 -11.43
CA LYS A 126 -13.67 14.10 -11.32
C LYS A 126 -13.56 13.60 -12.74
N ASP A 127 -12.74 14.30 -13.54
CA ASP A 127 -12.16 13.71 -14.74
C ASP A 127 -11.91 12.26 -14.36
N TYR A 128 -12.56 11.34 -15.06
CA TYR A 128 -12.41 9.92 -14.75
C TYR A 128 -10.97 9.57 -15.10
N GLU A 129 -10.11 9.85 -14.14
CA GLU A 129 -8.72 9.44 -14.22
C GLU A 129 -8.74 7.92 -14.20
N PRO A 130 -8.27 7.26 -15.27
CA PRO A 130 -8.19 5.80 -15.27
C PRO A 130 -7.41 5.35 -14.05
N ARG A 131 -7.82 4.24 -13.45
CA ARG A 131 -7.11 3.71 -12.28
C ARG A 131 -5.66 3.44 -12.65
N ILE A 132 -4.76 3.96 -11.84
CA ILE A 132 -3.32 3.67 -11.97
C ILE A 132 -3.12 2.18 -11.74
N THR A 133 -2.31 1.57 -12.59
CA THR A 133 -1.97 0.13 -12.54
C THR A 133 -0.54 -0.07 -12.06
N GLY A 134 -0.21 -1.31 -11.69
CA GLY A 134 1.16 -1.68 -11.33
C GLY A 134 1.46 -1.74 -9.84
N GLY A 135 0.43 -1.65 -8.96
CA GLY A 135 0.62 -1.84 -7.53
C GLY A 135 1.26 -3.18 -7.19
N GLU A 136 2.29 -3.14 -6.36
CA GLU A 136 3.11 -4.30 -5.99
C GLU A 136 3.30 -4.40 -4.47
N ASN A 137 3.67 -5.60 -4.02
CA ASN A 137 4.14 -5.80 -2.65
C ASN A 137 5.67 -5.89 -2.70
N ILE A 138 6.37 -4.94 -2.08
CA ILE A 138 7.82 -4.83 -2.15
C ILE A 138 8.40 -4.91 -0.73
N MET A 139 9.37 -5.79 -0.52
CA MET A 139 10.05 -5.94 0.76
C MET A 139 11.52 -5.53 0.65
N LEU A 140 11.87 -4.41 1.27
CA LEU A 140 13.25 -3.93 1.35
C LEU A 140 13.93 -4.57 2.56
N TYR A 141 15.01 -5.31 2.33
CA TYR A 141 15.73 -5.97 3.41
C TYR A 141 17.22 -5.63 3.38
N GLY A 142 17.87 -5.78 4.53
CA GLY A 142 19.31 -5.51 4.71
C GLY A 142 19.62 -5.13 6.14
N VAL A 143 20.89 -4.84 6.39
CA VAL A 143 21.40 -4.55 7.74
C VAL A 143 20.77 -3.30 8.35
N PRO A 144 20.75 -3.18 9.69
CA PRO A 144 20.26 -1.98 10.38
C PRO A 144 21.02 -0.73 9.94
N GLY A 145 20.29 0.37 9.69
CA GLY A 145 20.91 1.64 9.32
C GLY A 145 21.42 1.72 7.87
N VAL A 146 21.05 0.78 6.99
CA VAL A 146 21.45 0.83 5.56
C VAL A 146 20.65 1.87 4.74
N GLY A 147 19.56 2.41 5.30
CA GLY A 147 18.76 3.43 4.63
C GLY A 147 17.46 2.93 3.99
N LYS A 148 16.91 1.78 4.41
CA LYS A 148 15.66 1.21 3.87
C LYS A 148 14.50 2.22 3.86
N SER A 149 14.19 2.84 4.99
CA SER A 149 13.11 3.84 5.09
C SER A 149 13.39 5.12 4.27
N HIS A 150 14.67 5.47 4.09
CA HIS A 150 15.08 6.57 3.23
C HIS A 150 14.82 6.23 1.75
N THR A 151 15.13 5.00 1.35
CA THR A 151 14.84 4.49 0.00
C THR A 151 13.35 4.54 -0.31
N ILE A 152 12.49 4.17 0.66
CA ILE A 152 11.04 4.29 0.49
C ILE A 152 10.65 5.74 0.19
N LYS A 153 11.17 6.67 0.99
CA LYS A 153 10.87 8.09 0.83
C LYS A 153 11.34 8.67 -0.51
N GLN A 154 12.51 8.27 -0.99
CA GLN A 154 13.08 8.78 -2.24
C GLN A 154 12.49 8.15 -3.49
N ASN A 155 12.24 6.83 -3.48
CA ASN A 155 11.92 6.09 -4.69
C ASN A 155 10.42 5.83 -4.87
N TYR A 156 9.62 5.94 -3.80
CA TYR A 156 8.19 5.59 -3.87
C TYR A 156 7.30 6.78 -3.49
N CYS A 157 7.31 7.23 -2.25
CA CYS A 157 6.41 8.29 -1.82
C CYS A 157 6.97 9.10 -0.65
N ASP A 158 6.89 10.44 -0.74
CA ASP A 158 7.17 11.40 0.35
C ASP A 158 5.91 12.16 0.80
N ASP A 159 4.77 11.89 0.18
CA ASP A 159 3.49 12.54 0.49
C ASP A 159 2.72 11.75 1.57
N ALA A 160 2.67 12.32 2.78
CA ALA A 160 1.97 11.72 3.91
C ALA A 160 0.46 11.54 3.68
N SER A 161 -0.17 12.28 2.75
CA SER A 161 -1.59 12.13 2.45
C SER A 161 -1.92 10.85 1.69
N ARG A 162 -0.94 10.33 0.95
CA ARG A 162 -1.01 9.12 0.14
C ARG A 162 -0.36 7.90 0.78
N MET A 163 0.16 8.06 2.01
CA MET A 163 0.89 7.02 2.72
C MET A 163 0.25 6.77 4.09
N GLU A 164 0.09 5.48 4.43
CA GLU A 164 -0.11 5.04 5.81
C GLU A 164 1.12 4.25 6.24
N ARG A 165 1.70 4.62 7.39
CA ARG A 165 2.90 3.98 7.92
C ARG A 165 2.62 3.33 9.26
N VAL A 166 2.98 2.06 9.37
CA VAL A 166 2.85 1.26 10.59
C VAL A 166 4.17 0.60 10.94
N VAL A 167 4.39 0.33 12.21
CA VAL A 167 5.55 -0.41 12.71
C VAL A 167 5.02 -1.67 13.37
N PHE A 168 5.46 -2.84 12.90
CA PHE A 168 5.09 -4.08 13.55
C PHE A 168 5.92 -4.28 14.82
N HIS A 169 5.29 -4.85 15.84
CA HIS A 169 5.88 -5.24 17.12
C HIS A 169 5.18 -6.52 17.62
N PRO A 170 5.74 -7.23 18.61
CA PRO A 170 5.20 -8.54 19.03
C PRO A 170 3.72 -8.55 19.41
N ASP A 171 3.21 -7.46 19.96
CA ASP A 171 1.80 -7.34 20.40
C ASP A 171 0.88 -6.71 19.33
N TYR A 172 1.38 -6.42 18.12
CA TYR A 172 0.57 -5.87 17.04
C TYR A 172 -0.33 -6.95 16.46
N THR A 173 -1.61 -6.65 16.29
CA THR A 173 -2.64 -7.63 15.95
C THR A 173 -3.33 -7.35 14.62
N TYR A 174 -4.07 -8.34 14.10
CA TYR A 174 -5.00 -8.17 12.97
C TYR A 174 -5.98 -7.00 13.21
N SER A 175 -6.52 -6.92 14.42
CA SER A 175 -7.47 -5.85 14.79
C SER A 175 -6.87 -4.44 14.74
N ASP A 176 -5.59 -4.31 15.07
CA ASP A 176 -4.89 -3.03 14.94
C ASP A 176 -4.63 -2.66 13.49
N PHE A 177 -4.38 -3.67 12.65
CA PHE A 177 -4.04 -3.50 11.25
C PHE A 177 -5.25 -3.26 10.36
N VAL A 178 -6.27 -4.10 10.49
CA VAL A 178 -7.48 -4.08 9.65
C VAL A 178 -8.57 -3.22 10.25
N GLY A 179 -8.85 -3.42 11.53
CA GLY A 179 -9.89 -2.70 12.26
C GLY A 179 -10.62 -3.59 13.26
N GLN A 180 -11.38 -2.97 14.12
CA GLN A 180 -12.11 -3.63 15.18
C GLN A 180 -13.40 -2.91 15.54
N ILE A 181 -14.36 -3.64 16.08
CA ILE A 181 -15.61 -3.08 16.60
C ILE A 181 -15.35 -2.55 18.01
N LEU A 182 -15.52 -1.22 18.20
CA LEU A 182 -15.33 -0.55 19.47
C LEU A 182 -16.62 0.09 19.98
N PRO A 183 -16.84 0.11 21.30
CA PRO A 183 -17.94 0.85 21.89
C PRO A 183 -17.69 2.35 21.76
N LYS A 184 -18.63 3.10 21.19
CA LYS A 184 -18.63 4.57 21.10
C LYS A 184 -19.93 5.12 21.63
N VAL A 185 -19.86 6.25 22.34
CA VAL A 185 -21.07 7.00 22.74
C VAL A 185 -21.44 7.95 21.62
N ILE A 186 -22.55 7.68 20.96
CA ILE A 186 -23.10 8.51 19.87
C ILE A 186 -24.49 8.97 20.31
N GLU A 187 -24.71 10.28 20.37
CA GLU A 187 -25.96 10.90 20.82
C GLU A 187 -26.41 10.43 22.20
N GLY A 188 -25.45 10.21 23.12
CA GLY A 188 -25.72 9.75 24.49
C GLY A 188 -26.04 8.25 24.62
N GLN A 189 -26.01 7.48 23.52
CA GLN A 189 -26.23 6.03 23.52
C GLN A 189 -24.91 5.29 23.21
N LEU A 190 -24.70 4.17 23.89
CA LEU A 190 -23.57 3.26 23.60
C LEU A 190 -23.89 2.49 22.31
N LYS A 191 -23.07 2.69 21.29
CA LYS A 191 -23.13 1.92 20.04
C LYS A 191 -21.81 1.21 19.80
N TYR A 192 -21.85 0.01 19.21
CA TYR A 192 -20.68 -0.70 18.75
C TYR A 192 -20.42 -0.32 17.29
N VAL A 193 -19.25 0.25 17.01
CA VAL A 193 -18.93 0.79 15.69
C VAL A 193 -17.60 0.23 15.21
N PHE A 194 -17.56 -0.23 13.98
CA PHE A 194 -16.30 -0.61 13.34
C PHE A 194 -15.38 0.62 13.26
N THR A 195 -14.15 0.43 13.72
CA THR A 195 -13.11 1.45 13.68
C THR A 195 -12.00 0.92 12.76
N PRO A 196 -11.88 1.47 11.54
CA PRO A 196 -10.93 0.97 10.55
C PRO A 196 -9.49 1.18 11.01
N GLY A 197 -8.67 0.15 10.81
CA GLY A 197 -7.22 0.19 10.95
C GLY A 197 -6.53 0.86 9.75
N PRO A 198 -5.20 0.99 9.77
CA PRO A 198 -4.43 1.64 8.72
C PRO A 198 -4.61 0.99 7.34
N PHE A 199 -4.67 -0.34 7.26
CA PHE A 199 -4.93 -1.05 6.02
C PHE A 199 -6.28 -0.64 5.41
N THR A 200 -7.37 -0.74 6.16
CA THR A 200 -8.73 -0.42 5.69
C THR A 200 -8.88 1.06 5.32
N LYS A 201 -8.27 1.96 6.10
CA LYS A 201 -8.26 3.40 5.77
C LYS A 201 -7.61 3.69 4.42
N LEU A 202 -6.44 3.09 4.18
CA LEU A 202 -5.72 3.30 2.93
C LEU A 202 -6.43 2.61 1.76
N LEU A 203 -6.97 1.43 1.97
CA LEU A 203 -7.77 0.70 1.00
C LEU A 203 -8.93 1.56 0.49
N LYS A 204 -9.69 2.18 1.40
CA LYS A 204 -10.78 3.12 1.07
C LYS A 204 -10.27 4.28 0.24
N LYS A 205 -9.19 4.96 0.66
CA LYS A 205 -8.59 6.07 -0.09
C LYS A 205 -8.21 5.66 -1.51
N ALA A 206 -7.63 4.46 -1.68
CA ALA A 206 -7.20 3.95 -2.98
C ALA A 206 -8.39 3.62 -3.91
N TRP A 207 -9.48 3.09 -3.35
CA TRP A 207 -10.70 2.85 -4.10
C TRP A 207 -11.41 4.15 -4.49
N ASP A 208 -11.47 5.13 -3.59
CA ASP A 208 -12.12 6.43 -3.81
C ASP A 208 -11.36 7.33 -4.80
N ASN A 209 -10.06 7.09 -5.03
CA ASN A 209 -9.20 7.94 -5.86
C ASN A 209 -8.37 7.10 -6.83
N PRO A 210 -8.98 6.59 -7.92
CA PRO A 210 -8.32 5.68 -8.86
C PRO A 210 -7.10 6.30 -9.57
N GLY A 211 -7.10 7.58 -9.84
CA GLY A 211 -6.00 8.30 -10.51
C GLY A 211 -4.81 8.67 -9.61
N LYS A 212 -4.76 8.17 -8.36
CA LYS A 212 -3.66 8.44 -7.44
C LYS A 212 -3.07 7.15 -6.88
N GLU A 213 -1.75 7.13 -6.72
CA GLU A 213 -1.04 6.04 -6.06
C GLU A 213 -1.13 6.14 -4.55
N TYR A 214 -1.29 5.01 -3.87
CA TYR A 214 -1.34 4.90 -2.41
C TYR A 214 -0.35 3.87 -1.90
N TYR A 215 0.27 4.15 -0.74
CA TYR A 215 1.37 3.37 -0.20
C TYR A 215 1.14 2.97 1.26
N LEU A 216 1.01 1.67 1.51
CA LEU A 216 1.04 1.11 2.86
C LEU A 216 2.49 0.75 3.20
N VAL A 217 3.08 1.40 4.17
CA VAL A 217 4.46 1.14 4.60
C VAL A 217 4.44 0.39 5.92
N VAL A 218 4.92 -0.85 5.90
CA VAL A 218 5.06 -1.72 7.08
C VAL A 218 6.53 -1.78 7.48
N GLU A 219 6.89 -1.00 8.49
CA GLU A 219 8.26 -1.03 9.04
C GLU A 219 8.44 -2.22 9.98
N GLU A 220 9.64 -2.82 9.94
CA GLU A 220 10.04 -3.92 10.82
C GLU A 220 9.06 -5.11 10.77
N ILE A 221 8.69 -5.54 9.57
CA ILE A 221 7.64 -6.55 9.35
C ILE A 221 7.87 -7.86 10.12
N ASN A 222 9.12 -8.24 10.33
CA ASN A 222 9.51 -9.45 11.06
C ASN A 222 9.55 -9.29 12.58
N ARG A 223 9.29 -8.10 13.15
CA ARG A 223 9.15 -7.91 14.59
C ARG A 223 7.78 -8.29 15.13
N GLY A 224 6.78 -8.41 14.27
CA GLY A 224 5.47 -8.96 14.57
C GLY A 224 5.23 -10.29 13.86
N ASN A 225 4.22 -11.04 14.29
CA ASN A 225 3.77 -12.23 13.57
C ASN A 225 3.02 -11.82 12.31
N ALA A 226 3.75 -11.45 11.23
CA ALA A 226 3.18 -10.89 10.02
C ALA A 226 2.05 -11.77 9.41
N PRO A 227 2.19 -13.10 9.27
CA PRO A 227 1.09 -13.93 8.79
C PRO A 227 -0.18 -13.81 9.61
N ALA A 228 -0.08 -13.75 10.93
CA ALA A 228 -1.23 -13.57 11.82
C ALA A 228 -1.81 -12.16 11.76
N ILE A 229 -0.97 -11.13 11.63
CA ILE A 229 -1.39 -9.73 11.50
C ILE A 229 -2.13 -9.49 10.18
N PHE A 230 -1.66 -10.09 9.09
CA PHE A 230 -2.35 -10.01 7.80
C PHE A 230 -3.63 -10.85 7.79
N GLY A 231 -3.66 -12.00 8.50
CA GLY A 231 -4.84 -12.87 8.57
C GLY A 231 -5.35 -13.24 7.16
N GLU A 232 -6.63 -13.03 6.90
CA GLU A 232 -7.26 -13.30 5.59
C GLU A 232 -6.76 -12.38 4.47
N ILE A 233 -6.29 -11.16 4.81
CA ILE A 233 -5.70 -10.22 3.83
C ILE A 233 -4.47 -10.82 3.15
N PHE A 234 -3.82 -11.80 3.76
CA PHE A 234 -2.72 -12.54 3.18
C PHE A 234 -3.05 -13.08 1.77
N GLN A 235 -4.30 -13.48 1.53
CA GLN A 235 -4.75 -13.94 0.21
C GLN A 235 -4.74 -12.82 -0.82
N LEU A 236 -4.95 -11.58 -0.42
CA LEU A 236 -4.96 -10.42 -1.31
C LEU A 236 -3.57 -10.01 -1.82
N LEU A 237 -2.50 -10.57 -1.21
CA LEU A 237 -1.13 -10.31 -1.62
C LEU A 237 -0.74 -11.01 -2.92
N ASP A 238 -1.52 -11.97 -3.41
CA ASP A 238 -1.34 -12.52 -4.76
C ASP A 238 -1.88 -11.48 -5.76
N ARG A 239 -0.97 -10.87 -6.56
CA ARG A 239 -1.29 -9.77 -7.49
C ARG A 239 -1.35 -10.27 -8.93
N LYS A 240 -2.22 -9.67 -9.75
CA LYS A 240 -2.29 -9.91 -11.19
C LYS A 240 -1.04 -9.32 -11.85
N GLU A 241 -0.27 -10.16 -12.54
CA GLU A 241 1.00 -9.78 -13.17
C GLU A 241 0.82 -9.25 -14.58
N ALA A 242 1.68 -8.30 -14.97
CA ALA A 242 1.73 -7.77 -16.33
C ALA A 242 2.09 -8.86 -17.35
N GLY A 243 1.43 -8.86 -18.51
CA GLY A 243 1.72 -9.78 -19.61
C GLY A 243 1.22 -11.22 -19.41
N ALA A 244 0.59 -11.53 -18.29
CA ALA A 244 -0.13 -12.78 -18.15
C ALA A 244 -1.38 -12.74 -19.06
N HIS A 245 -1.46 -13.64 -20.05
CA HIS A 245 -2.59 -13.70 -21.02
C HIS A 245 -3.98 -13.80 -20.39
N LYS A 246 -4.04 -14.03 -19.08
CA LYS A 246 -5.28 -14.20 -18.31
C LYS A 246 -5.91 -12.87 -17.88
N TYR A 247 -5.14 -11.77 -17.80
CA TYR A 247 -5.59 -10.50 -17.26
C TYR A 247 -5.42 -9.36 -18.27
N SER A 248 -6.30 -8.35 -18.20
CA SER A 248 -6.16 -7.12 -18.96
C SER A 248 -5.08 -6.21 -18.34
N GLU A 249 -4.51 -5.32 -19.14
CA GLU A 249 -3.52 -4.33 -18.64
C GLU A 249 -4.10 -3.41 -17.56
N SER A 250 -5.43 -3.15 -17.60
CA SER A 250 -6.13 -2.34 -16.61
C SER A 250 -6.23 -3.00 -15.23
N GLU A 251 -6.06 -4.33 -15.16
CA GLU A 251 -6.09 -5.10 -13.92
C GLU A 251 -4.70 -5.34 -13.31
N TYR A 252 -3.62 -4.96 -14.02
CA TYR A 252 -2.26 -5.17 -13.53
C TYR A 252 -2.04 -4.53 -12.16
N GLY A 253 -1.64 -5.35 -11.20
CA GLY A 253 -1.39 -4.94 -9.82
C GLY A 253 -2.60 -5.04 -8.88
N GLU A 254 -3.79 -5.42 -9.36
CA GLU A 254 -4.94 -5.75 -8.50
C GLU A 254 -4.75 -7.14 -7.86
N SER A 255 -5.38 -7.39 -6.70
CA SER A 255 -5.41 -8.73 -6.09
C SER A 255 -6.03 -9.76 -7.03
N GLU A 256 -5.35 -10.91 -7.23
CA GLU A 256 -5.89 -12.02 -8.03
C GLU A 256 -7.14 -12.62 -7.39
N TYR A 257 -7.14 -12.76 -6.08
CA TYR A 257 -8.26 -13.28 -5.28
C TYR A 257 -8.88 -12.16 -4.46
N GLY A 258 -10.15 -12.31 -4.13
CA GLY A 258 -10.85 -11.45 -3.20
C GLY A 258 -11.15 -12.18 -1.89
N ILE A 259 -11.56 -11.43 -0.89
CA ILE A 259 -12.04 -11.93 0.41
C ILE A 259 -13.38 -11.32 0.75
N THR A 260 -14.11 -11.97 1.66
CA THR A 260 -15.36 -11.45 2.21
C THR A 260 -15.12 -11.03 3.66
N ASN A 261 -15.34 -9.75 3.95
CA ASN A 261 -15.33 -9.22 5.31
C ASN A 261 -16.34 -8.07 5.36
N PHE A 262 -17.47 -8.30 6.01
CA PHE A 262 -18.63 -7.40 5.98
C PHE A 262 -18.31 -6.00 6.52
N GLU A 263 -17.58 -5.90 7.63
CA GLU A 263 -17.23 -4.62 8.23
C GLU A 263 -16.30 -3.79 7.35
N VAL A 264 -15.29 -4.44 6.76
CA VAL A 264 -14.35 -3.78 5.84
C VAL A 264 -15.06 -3.38 4.56
N ALA A 265 -15.91 -4.25 4.00
CA ALA A 265 -16.67 -3.96 2.78
C ALA A 265 -17.65 -2.81 2.97
N ALA A 266 -18.41 -2.80 4.08
CA ALA A 266 -19.28 -1.69 4.45
C ALA A 266 -18.51 -0.36 4.61
N GLU A 267 -17.33 -0.38 5.27
CA GLU A 267 -16.51 0.81 5.46
C GLU A 267 -15.91 1.34 4.15
N VAL A 268 -15.42 0.44 3.29
CA VAL A 268 -14.73 0.82 2.04
C VAL A 268 -15.71 1.20 0.96
N PHE A 269 -16.79 0.42 0.78
CA PHE A 269 -17.69 0.52 -0.37
C PHE A 269 -19.09 1.02 -0.02
N GLY A 270 -19.48 1.00 1.27
CA GLY A 270 -20.87 1.20 1.68
C GLY A 270 -21.78 0.01 1.33
N ASP A 271 -21.19 -1.13 0.99
CA ASP A 271 -21.85 -2.37 0.58
C ASP A 271 -21.14 -3.53 1.29
N GLU A 272 -21.85 -4.18 2.23
CA GLU A 272 -21.30 -5.24 3.09
C GLU A 272 -21.06 -6.57 2.36
N ASP A 273 -21.75 -6.80 1.25
CA ASP A 273 -21.66 -8.03 0.45
C ASP A 273 -20.55 -7.96 -0.62
N ARG A 274 -19.95 -6.80 -0.83
CA ARG A 274 -18.95 -6.61 -1.87
C ARG A 274 -17.63 -7.30 -1.52
N GLU A 275 -17.10 -8.08 -2.49
CA GLU A 275 -15.79 -8.71 -2.38
C GLU A 275 -14.68 -7.66 -2.28
N ILE A 276 -13.76 -7.86 -1.34
CA ILE A 276 -12.64 -6.97 -1.08
C ILE A 276 -11.43 -7.42 -1.89
N ARG A 277 -10.81 -6.49 -2.62
CA ARG A 277 -9.54 -6.65 -3.34
C ARG A 277 -8.65 -5.44 -3.08
N ILE A 278 -7.35 -5.64 -3.08
CA ILE A 278 -6.42 -4.52 -3.11
C ILE A 278 -6.38 -3.99 -4.54
N PRO A 279 -6.70 -2.71 -4.78
CA PRO A 279 -6.74 -2.15 -6.12
C PRO A 279 -5.34 -1.96 -6.72
N SER A 280 -5.26 -1.85 -8.04
CA SER A 280 -4.01 -1.75 -8.79
C SER A 280 -3.19 -0.47 -8.52
N ASN A 281 -3.80 0.56 -7.91
CA ASN A 281 -3.15 1.81 -7.52
C ASN A 281 -2.68 1.82 -6.04
N MET A 282 -2.60 0.65 -5.39
CA MET A 282 -2.14 0.53 -4.00
C MET A 282 -0.92 -0.38 -3.91
N TRP A 283 0.19 0.19 -3.44
CA TRP A 283 1.46 -0.50 -3.15
C TRP A 283 1.54 -0.87 -1.67
N ILE A 284 2.15 -2.02 -1.38
CA ILE A 284 2.51 -2.39 -0.01
C ILE A 284 4.03 -2.50 0.06
N LEU A 285 4.64 -1.64 0.86
CA LEU A 285 6.08 -1.60 1.05
C LEU A 285 6.41 -2.10 2.46
N ALA A 286 7.33 -3.03 2.58
CA ALA A 286 7.77 -3.52 3.88
C ALA A 286 9.26 -3.29 4.06
N THR A 287 9.70 -3.10 5.32
CA THR A 287 11.11 -3.15 5.69
C THR A 287 11.38 -4.31 6.62
N MET A 288 12.52 -4.96 6.42
CA MET A 288 12.97 -6.08 7.25
C MET A 288 14.46 -5.91 7.60
N ASN A 289 14.79 -5.99 8.89
CA ASN A 289 16.17 -6.13 9.32
C ASN A 289 16.54 -7.62 9.31
N THR A 290 17.66 -7.94 8.69
CA THR A 290 18.17 -9.32 8.66
C THR A 290 18.88 -9.71 9.96
N ALA A 291 19.40 -8.73 10.70
CA ALA A 291 20.27 -8.91 11.86
C ALA A 291 19.56 -9.07 13.20
N ASP A 292 18.26 -8.81 13.27
CA ASP A 292 17.57 -8.75 14.56
C ASP A 292 17.41 -10.15 15.18
N GLN A 293 17.88 -10.29 16.43
CA GLN A 293 17.60 -11.43 17.28
C GLN A 293 16.20 -11.26 17.88
N ASN A 294 15.46 -12.35 18.10
CA ASN A 294 14.08 -12.36 18.60
C ASN A 294 13.05 -11.76 17.61
N VAL A 295 13.16 -12.12 16.34
CA VAL A 295 12.19 -11.80 15.30
C VAL A 295 11.42 -13.04 14.87
N PHE A 296 10.23 -12.82 14.30
CA PHE A 296 9.46 -13.90 13.69
C PHE A 296 10.04 -14.25 12.33
N THR A 297 10.18 -15.54 12.07
CA THR A 297 10.57 -16.04 10.75
C THR A 297 9.39 -15.89 9.78
N LEU A 298 9.62 -15.25 8.66
CA LEU A 298 8.65 -15.23 7.56
C LEU A 298 8.76 -16.53 6.79
N ASP A 299 7.67 -17.29 6.68
CA ASP A 299 7.64 -18.51 5.89
C ASP A 299 7.75 -18.25 4.38
N THR A 300 8.04 -19.28 3.61
CA THR A 300 8.20 -19.18 2.16
C THR A 300 6.90 -18.80 1.45
N ALA A 301 5.74 -19.18 2.00
CA ALA A 301 4.44 -18.85 1.43
C ALA A 301 4.16 -17.34 1.55
N PHE A 302 4.58 -16.72 2.66
CA PHE A 302 4.50 -15.28 2.85
C PHE A 302 5.52 -14.54 1.95
N GLN A 303 6.78 -15.00 1.93
CA GLN A 303 7.85 -14.33 1.19
C GLN A 303 7.62 -14.32 -0.33
N ARG A 304 7.08 -15.40 -0.91
CA ARG A 304 6.84 -15.51 -2.37
C ARG A 304 5.86 -14.46 -2.93
N ARG A 305 5.08 -13.80 -2.07
CA ARG A 305 4.12 -12.76 -2.44
C ARG A 305 4.74 -11.35 -2.48
N TRP A 306 6.05 -11.29 -2.24
CA TRP A 306 6.80 -10.05 -2.17
C TRP A 306 7.91 -9.99 -3.22
N ASN A 307 8.04 -8.85 -3.87
CA ASN A 307 9.22 -8.50 -4.62
C ASN A 307 10.32 -8.13 -3.63
N MET A 308 11.27 -9.06 -3.41
CA MET A 308 12.34 -8.92 -2.43
C MET A 308 13.47 -8.06 -2.98
N GLN A 309 13.77 -6.93 -2.33
CA GLN A 309 14.81 -5.99 -2.74
C GLN A 309 15.88 -5.85 -1.66
N HIS A 310 17.07 -6.34 -1.94
CA HIS A 310 18.22 -6.16 -1.06
C HIS A 310 18.79 -4.76 -1.16
N ILE A 311 18.82 -4.02 -0.05
CA ILE A 311 19.48 -2.73 0.02
C ILE A 311 20.95 -2.95 0.37
N ARG A 312 21.82 -2.69 -0.59
CA ARG A 312 23.27 -2.87 -0.44
C ARG A 312 23.81 -1.91 0.61
N ASN A 313 24.64 -2.44 1.50
CA ASN A 313 25.32 -1.64 2.52
C ASN A 313 26.57 -0.98 1.91
N ASP A 314 26.42 0.22 1.40
CA ASP A 314 27.52 1.04 0.90
C ASP A 314 27.74 2.23 1.84
N VAL A 315 28.61 2.02 2.83
CA VAL A 315 28.89 3.05 3.87
C VAL A 315 29.48 4.33 3.29
N MET A 316 30.06 4.26 2.08
CA MET A 316 30.67 5.43 1.45
C MET A 316 29.64 6.35 0.77
N LYS A 317 28.45 5.87 0.50
CA LYS A 317 27.35 6.70 -0.06
C LYS A 317 26.69 7.63 0.95
N ALA A 318 26.90 7.43 2.26
CA ALA A 318 26.34 8.35 3.25
C ALA A 318 27.02 9.72 3.15
N GLY A 319 26.23 10.80 3.14
CA GLY A 319 26.77 12.16 3.01
C GLY A 319 27.76 12.59 4.09
N HIS A 320 27.82 11.84 5.19
CA HIS A 320 28.76 12.07 6.30
C HIS A 320 29.90 11.03 6.36
N SER A 321 30.11 10.23 5.32
CA SER A 321 31.14 9.18 5.28
C SER A 321 32.54 9.71 5.47
N PHE A 322 32.84 10.87 4.92
CA PHE A 322 34.13 11.59 5.03
C PHE A 322 34.23 12.47 6.27
N SER A 323 33.20 12.49 7.12
CA SER A 323 33.23 13.24 8.38
C SER A 323 34.08 12.49 9.41
N LYS A 324 35.01 13.23 10.05
CA LYS A 324 35.84 12.67 11.10
C LYS A 324 35.03 12.38 12.36
N ILE A 325 35.34 11.28 13.00
CA ILE A 325 34.91 10.99 14.38
C ILE A 325 35.63 11.96 15.30
N GLU A 326 34.88 12.70 16.09
CA GLU A 326 35.44 13.76 16.96
C GLU A 326 36.50 13.21 17.90
N GLY A 327 37.65 13.89 17.94
CA GLY A 327 38.81 13.45 18.74
C GLY A 327 39.63 12.32 18.12
N SER A 328 39.35 11.99 16.83
CA SER A 328 40.15 11.03 16.08
C SER A 328 40.52 11.52 14.68
N ALA A 329 41.58 10.94 14.12
CA ALA A 329 41.95 11.15 12.72
C ALA A 329 41.04 10.39 11.74
N ILE A 330 40.28 9.39 12.22
CA ILE A 330 39.51 8.43 11.41
C ILE A 330 38.17 9.03 10.95
N GLU A 331 37.86 8.82 9.69
CA GLU A 331 36.56 9.15 9.08
C GLU A 331 35.57 8.00 9.31
N TRP A 332 34.26 8.34 9.44
CA TRP A 332 33.21 7.35 9.67
C TRP A 332 33.18 6.24 8.62
N GLY A 333 33.31 6.59 7.33
CA GLY A 333 33.29 5.60 6.26
C GLY A 333 34.43 4.60 6.32
N ALA A 334 35.63 5.05 6.66
CA ALA A 334 36.79 4.15 6.85
C ALA A 334 36.62 3.24 8.08
N PHE A 335 36.15 3.81 9.19
CA PHE A 335 35.82 3.06 10.40
C PHE A 335 34.81 1.95 10.10
N ALA A 336 33.65 2.32 9.53
CA ALA A 336 32.58 1.37 9.27
C ALA A 336 32.97 0.32 8.21
N THR A 337 33.78 0.67 7.21
CA THR A 337 34.31 -0.29 6.24
C THR A 337 35.17 -1.36 6.91
N VAL A 338 36.17 -0.95 7.68
CA VAL A 338 37.08 -1.90 8.36
C VAL A 338 36.34 -2.78 9.35
N ILE A 339 35.43 -2.21 10.14
CA ILE A 339 34.60 -2.99 11.09
C ILE A 339 33.72 -4.00 10.33
N ASN A 340 33.10 -3.60 9.22
CA ASN A 340 32.25 -4.49 8.42
C ASN A 340 33.04 -5.63 7.81
N ASP A 341 34.24 -5.38 7.31
CA ASP A 341 35.13 -6.43 6.78
C ASP A 341 35.49 -7.43 7.90
N MET A 342 35.81 -6.95 9.09
CA MET A 342 36.10 -7.81 10.24
C MET A 342 34.87 -8.63 10.68
N VAL A 343 33.65 -8.05 10.61
CA VAL A 343 32.41 -8.78 10.90
C VAL A 343 32.20 -9.89 9.90
N VAL A 344 32.45 -9.65 8.61
CA VAL A 344 32.34 -10.66 7.54
C VAL A 344 33.39 -11.77 7.72
N ASP A 345 34.67 -11.42 8.00
CA ASP A 345 35.74 -12.38 8.24
C ASP A 345 35.43 -13.28 9.43
N ALA A 346 34.92 -12.73 10.53
CA ALA A 346 34.51 -13.49 11.71
C ALA A 346 33.28 -14.38 11.45
N SER A 347 32.46 -14.07 10.45
CA SER A 347 31.22 -14.81 10.12
C SER A 347 31.48 -16.15 9.41
N VAL A 348 32.66 -16.33 8.84
CA VAL A 348 33.07 -17.59 8.22
C VAL A 348 33.08 -18.73 9.27
N ASP A 349 33.34 -18.41 10.53
CA ASP A 349 33.42 -19.39 11.63
C ASP A 349 32.13 -19.48 12.47
N LEU A 350 31.21 -18.49 12.37
CA LEU A 350 29.99 -18.39 13.18
C LEU A 350 28.77 -18.04 12.33
N ALA A 351 27.90 -18.99 12.07
CA ALA A 351 26.67 -18.80 11.29
C ALA A 351 25.85 -17.62 11.84
N GLY A 352 25.66 -16.55 11.02
CA GLY A 352 24.73 -15.44 11.31
C GLY A 352 25.36 -14.11 11.73
N SER A 353 26.68 -13.92 11.59
CA SER A 353 27.33 -12.66 11.97
C SER A 353 27.36 -11.59 10.87
N GLU A 354 27.17 -11.96 9.59
CA GLU A 354 27.15 -11.00 8.47
C GLU A 354 26.13 -9.87 8.66
N ASP A 355 25.02 -10.18 9.29
CA ASP A 355 23.94 -9.25 9.56
C ASP A 355 24.27 -8.17 10.62
N LYS A 356 25.37 -8.36 11.39
CA LYS A 356 25.82 -7.39 12.41
C LYS A 356 26.67 -6.25 11.86
N ARG A 357 26.76 -6.12 10.54
CA ARG A 357 27.46 -5.01 9.91
C ARG A 357 26.83 -3.66 10.24
N LEU A 358 27.66 -2.63 10.36
CA LEU A 358 27.23 -1.25 10.51
C LEU A 358 26.67 -0.73 9.20
N GLY A 359 25.42 -0.28 9.18
CA GLY A 359 24.83 0.37 8.02
C GLY A 359 25.41 1.77 7.77
N ALA A 360 25.34 2.25 6.54
CA ALA A 360 25.84 3.57 6.13
C ALA A 360 25.30 4.72 7.00
N TYR A 361 24.06 4.61 7.45
CA TYR A 361 23.34 5.58 8.29
C TYR A 361 23.13 5.07 9.73
N PHE A 362 23.97 4.14 10.18
CA PHE A 362 23.93 3.65 11.56
C PHE A 362 24.10 4.79 12.57
N VAL A 363 24.91 5.79 12.22
CA VAL A 363 25.05 7.05 12.97
C VAL A 363 24.64 8.24 12.11
N ARG A 364 24.16 9.29 12.76
CA ARG A 364 23.96 10.61 12.17
C ARG A 364 25.21 11.46 12.37
N LEU A 365 25.39 12.50 11.55
CA LEU A 365 26.53 13.41 11.66
C LEU A 365 26.74 13.95 13.09
N ASN A 366 25.65 14.33 13.77
CA ASN A 366 25.70 14.84 15.15
C ASN A 366 25.94 13.77 16.22
N GLU A 367 26.06 12.51 15.84
CA GLU A 367 26.38 11.39 16.73
C GLU A 367 27.85 10.96 16.63
N LEU A 368 28.62 11.56 15.74
CA LEU A 368 30.08 11.37 15.63
C LEU A 368 30.85 12.14 16.71
N CYS A 369 30.19 12.74 17.69
CA CYS A 369 30.79 13.52 18.78
C CYS A 369 31.28 12.63 19.93
N VAL A 370 32.22 13.15 20.71
CA VAL A 370 32.88 12.43 21.82
C VAL A 370 31.92 11.76 22.80
N LYS A 371 30.77 12.38 23.08
CA LYS A 371 29.78 11.84 24.04
C LYS A 371 28.85 10.75 23.46
N LYS A 372 28.47 10.85 22.19
CA LYS A 372 27.44 9.94 21.61
C LYS A 372 28.06 8.75 20.88
N PHE A 373 29.21 8.95 20.28
CA PHE A 373 29.86 7.90 19.49
C PHE A 373 30.18 6.65 20.35
N PRO A 374 30.81 6.75 21.52
CA PRO A 374 31.09 5.57 22.33
C PRO A 374 29.80 4.89 22.83
N GLU A 375 28.82 5.65 23.28
CA GLU A 375 27.55 5.14 23.79
C GLU A 375 26.70 4.41 22.72
N LYS A 376 26.92 4.71 21.47
CA LYS A 376 26.18 4.09 20.38
C LYS A 376 27.02 3.05 19.64
N VAL A 377 28.19 3.44 19.17
CA VAL A 377 29.00 2.60 18.27
C VAL A 377 29.88 1.64 19.05
N LEU A 378 30.72 2.14 20.00
CA LEU A 378 31.60 1.26 20.76
C LEU A 378 30.79 0.29 21.63
N LYS A 379 29.67 0.74 22.19
CA LYS A 379 28.72 -0.11 22.89
C LYS A 379 28.16 -1.21 21.99
N TYR A 380 27.71 -0.87 20.77
CA TYR A 380 27.21 -1.87 19.79
C TYR A 380 28.29 -2.90 19.44
N LEU A 381 29.52 -2.46 19.22
CA LEU A 381 30.62 -3.39 18.94
C LEU A 381 30.89 -4.32 20.11
N TRP A 382 30.84 -3.80 21.35
CA TRP A 382 31.10 -4.55 22.57
C TRP A 382 30.00 -5.54 22.94
N ASP A 383 28.73 -5.12 22.87
CA ASP A 383 27.58 -5.89 23.35
C ASP A 383 27.00 -6.84 22.28
N ASP A 384 27.22 -6.54 21.01
CA ASP A 384 26.52 -7.19 19.90
C ASP A 384 27.46 -7.74 18.83
N ALA A 385 28.15 -6.87 18.07
CA ALA A 385 28.92 -7.30 16.90
C ALA A 385 30.07 -8.25 17.27
N PHE A 386 30.84 -7.90 18.29
CA PHE A 386 32.00 -8.69 18.77
C PHE A 386 31.79 -9.20 20.20
N LYS A 387 30.55 -9.49 20.58
CA LYS A 387 30.19 -9.96 21.92
C LYS A 387 31.01 -11.19 22.36
N MET A 388 31.30 -12.11 21.43
CA MET A 388 32.01 -13.36 21.71
C MET A 388 33.56 -13.22 21.58
N ASP A 389 34.02 -12.21 20.86
CA ASP A 389 35.44 -11.95 20.60
C ASP A 389 35.73 -10.44 20.61
N LYS A 390 35.68 -9.85 21.79
CA LYS A 390 35.91 -8.42 21.99
C LYS A 390 37.35 -8.02 21.69
N GLU A 391 38.28 -8.96 21.91
CA GLU A 391 39.70 -8.78 21.66
C GLU A 391 40.03 -8.69 20.15
N ALA A 392 39.12 -9.06 19.24
CA ALA A 392 39.31 -8.80 17.82
C ALA A 392 39.41 -7.29 17.51
N VAL A 393 38.69 -6.44 18.25
CA VAL A 393 38.60 -5.01 17.98
C VAL A 393 39.24 -4.15 19.07
N PHE A 394 39.00 -4.48 20.33
CA PHE A 394 39.45 -3.69 21.46
C PHE A 394 40.80 -4.19 22.01
N ASP A 395 41.57 -3.28 22.58
CA ASP A 395 42.82 -3.62 23.30
C ASP A 395 42.53 -4.58 24.47
N GLU A 396 43.34 -5.62 24.64
CA GLU A 396 43.19 -6.67 25.68
C GLU A 396 43.15 -6.18 27.11
N LYS A 397 43.60 -4.96 27.36
CA LYS A 397 43.55 -4.31 28.70
C LYS A 397 42.12 -4.03 29.16
N PHE A 398 41.15 -3.92 28.23
CA PHE A 398 39.78 -3.57 28.60
C PHE A 398 38.98 -4.83 29.01
N LYS A 399 38.47 -4.78 30.24
CA LYS A 399 37.65 -5.88 30.80
C LYS A 399 36.19 -5.51 30.93
N SER A 400 35.81 -4.24 30.70
CA SER A 400 34.45 -3.76 30.73
C SER A 400 34.23 -2.66 29.69
N LEU A 401 32.98 -2.50 29.25
CA LEU A 401 32.55 -1.41 28.36
C LEU A 401 32.81 -0.04 29.04
N GLU A 402 32.58 0.06 30.35
CA GLU A 402 32.80 1.27 31.11
C GLU A 402 34.24 1.76 30.95
N MET A 403 35.24 0.86 31.11
CA MET A 403 36.66 1.20 30.92
C MET A 403 36.93 1.70 29.47
N VAL A 404 36.29 1.13 28.46
CA VAL A 404 36.44 1.58 27.08
C VAL A 404 35.90 3.00 26.92
N ILE A 405 34.69 3.26 27.43
CA ILE A 405 34.01 4.56 27.30
C ILE A 405 34.80 5.63 28.04
N GLU A 406 35.20 5.39 29.32
CA GLU A 406 36.01 6.32 30.11
C GLU A 406 37.33 6.64 29.43
N THR A 407 38.05 5.62 28.96
CA THR A 407 39.35 5.82 28.27
C THR A 407 39.16 6.62 26.98
N TYR A 408 38.10 6.33 26.22
CA TYR A 408 37.76 7.08 25.00
C TYR A 408 37.50 8.57 25.34
N GLU A 409 36.68 8.85 26.33
CA GLU A 409 36.29 10.21 26.70
C GLU A 409 37.47 11.02 27.26
N GLN A 410 38.31 10.41 28.13
CA GLN A 410 39.37 11.07 28.83
C GLN A 410 40.67 11.17 28.05
N SER A 411 40.84 10.42 26.96
CA SER A 411 42.08 10.44 26.19
C SER A 411 42.36 11.83 25.60
N GLU A 412 43.56 12.36 25.83
CA GLU A 412 44.09 13.58 25.23
C GLU A 412 44.71 13.33 23.83
N SER A 413 45.04 12.07 23.53
CA SER A 413 45.50 11.60 22.21
C SER A 413 44.32 11.25 21.31
N ASP A 414 44.61 10.61 20.15
CA ASP A 414 43.53 10.07 19.31
C ASP A 414 42.67 9.07 20.09
N LYS A 415 41.41 9.37 20.23
CA LYS A 415 40.48 8.64 21.11
C LYS A 415 40.21 7.20 20.62
N LEU A 416 40.14 6.96 19.31
CA LEU A 416 39.99 5.62 18.77
C LEU A 416 41.27 4.80 18.93
N GLN A 417 42.42 5.41 18.70
CA GLN A 417 43.71 4.75 18.92
C GLN A 417 43.89 4.31 20.41
N ALA A 418 43.33 5.05 21.37
CA ALA A 418 43.41 4.74 22.78
C ALA A 418 42.64 3.47 23.18
N VAL A 419 41.61 3.09 22.44
CA VAL A 419 40.67 1.99 22.78
C VAL A 419 40.73 0.80 21.85
N LEU A 420 41.09 1.00 20.58
CA LEU A 420 41.15 -0.07 19.58
C LEU A 420 42.53 -0.76 19.61
N LYS A 421 42.56 -2.02 19.14
CA LYS A 421 43.82 -2.66 18.78
C LYS A 421 44.58 -1.83 17.75
N MET A 422 45.89 -1.70 17.91
CA MET A 422 46.72 -0.91 16.98
C MET A 422 46.64 -1.39 15.52
N GLU A 423 46.46 -2.69 15.31
CA GLU A 423 46.31 -3.27 13.97
C GLU A 423 45.02 -2.81 13.30
N VAL A 424 43.91 -2.78 14.03
CA VAL A 424 42.61 -2.31 13.58
C VAL A 424 42.68 -0.82 13.26
N TYR A 425 43.24 -0.02 14.12
CA TYR A 425 43.42 1.41 13.92
C TYR A 425 44.30 1.70 12.68
N LYS A 426 45.39 0.98 12.47
CA LYS A 426 46.22 1.09 11.24
C LYS A 426 45.46 0.74 9.98
N LYS A 427 44.65 -0.35 9.97
CA LYS A 427 43.80 -0.69 8.82
C LYS A 427 42.84 0.45 8.47
N MET A 428 42.30 1.13 9.46
CA MET A 428 41.42 2.30 9.21
C MET A 428 42.17 3.46 8.56
N LEU A 429 43.40 3.76 8.99
CA LEU A 429 44.25 4.78 8.37
C LEU A 429 44.60 4.41 6.93
N ASP A 430 45.00 3.15 6.69
CA ASP A 430 45.35 2.65 5.34
C ASP A 430 44.15 2.74 4.38
N THR A 431 42.95 2.41 4.87
CA THR A 431 41.69 2.53 4.12
C THR A 431 41.40 3.97 3.72
N MET A 432 41.67 4.94 4.59
CA MET A 432 41.55 6.36 4.27
C MET A 432 42.56 6.84 3.23
N MET A 433 43.82 6.33 3.30
CA MET A 433 44.89 6.73 2.38
C MET A 433 44.66 6.15 0.98
N ALA A 434 44.25 4.88 0.89
CA ALA A 434 43.95 4.21 -0.37
C ALA A 434 42.89 4.96 -1.18
N LYS A 435 41.83 5.42 -0.51
CA LYS A 435 40.72 6.14 -1.15
C LYS A 435 41.09 7.55 -1.64
N LYS A 436 42.02 8.24 -0.95
CA LYS A 436 42.51 9.56 -1.39
C LYS A 436 43.43 9.48 -2.62
N SER A 437 43.89 8.28 -2.97
CA SER A 437 44.71 8.04 -4.16
C SER A 437 43.90 7.64 -5.40
N GLU A 438 42.60 7.34 -5.24
CA GLU A 438 41.66 6.96 -6.31
C GLU A 438 40.79 8.16 -6.79
N GLU A 439 40.74 9.27 -6.03
CA GLU A 439 40.16 10.58 -6.43
C GLU A 439 41.22 11.48 -7.10
#